data_f670a36e40ec9c13cb0a5743c4f1b969
#
_entry.id   f670a36e40ec9c13cb0a5743c4f1b969
#
_cell.length_a   1.000
_cell.length_b   1.000
_cell.length_c   1.000
_cell.angle_alpha   90.00
_cell.angle_beta   90.00
_cell.angle_gamma   90.00
#
_symmetry.space_group_name_H-M   'P 1'
#
loop_
_entity.id
_entity.type
_entity.pdbx_description
1 polymer ?
#
loop_
_entity_poly.entity_id
_entity_poly.type
_entity_poly.pdbx_seq_one_letter_code
_entity_poly.pdbx_strand_id
1 'polypeptide(L)'
;QFYRYASELVQQYRSTMEKMYDLSVTSEPRIKIGTLESTNQWIANLIRKHHSDYPEQQYRLYEIHDKHQSIEQLLNFNIHLAITNEKITHEDIRSIPLYEESYILLAPKETFKNQNWVDVENLPLILPNKNSQVRKHLDDYFNRRNIRPNVVVETDRFESAVGFVHLGLGYAIIPRFYYQSFHTSNLEYKKIRPNLGRKIYINYHKKRKHSEQVHTFVQQCQDYLYGLLEAL
;
A
#
# COMPACT_ATOMS: atom_id res chain seq x y z
N GLN A 1 20.29 17.99 -22.00
CA GLN A 1 20.90 18.49 -20.76
C GLN A 1 20.12 19.68 -20.18
N PHE A 2 19.83 20.73 -20.98
CA PHE A 2 19.10 21.93 -20.52
C PHE A 2 17.74 21.61 -19.89
N TYR A 3 16.93 20.77 -20.53
CA TYR A 3 15.60 20.37 -20.00
C TYR A 3 15.71 19.70 -18.62
N ARG A 4 16.72 18.86 -18.42
CA ARG A 4 16.94 18.19 -17.12
C ARG A 4 17.26 19.22 -16.03
N TYR A 5 18.18 20.14 -16.28
CA TYR A 5 18.53 21.20 -15.31
C TYR A 5 17.37 22.15 -15.03
N ALA A 6 16.60 22.50 -16.06
CA ALA A 6 15.40 23.33 -15.89
C ALA A 6 14.34 22.62 -15.04
N SER A 7 14.12 21.33 -15.26
CA SER A 7 13.20 20.51 -14.46
C SER A 7 13.65 20.39 -13.00
N GLU A 8 14.94 20.16 -12.75
CA GLU A 8 15.53 20.12 -11.41
C GLU A 8 15.36 21.47 -10.68
N LEU A 9 15.58 22.59 -11.36
CA LEU A 9 15.42 23.93 -10.80
C LEU A 9 13.94 24.23 -10.44
N VAL A 10 13.00 23.90 -11.32
CA VAL A 10 11.57 24.05 -11.07
C VAL A 10 11.11 23.20 -9.90
N GLN A 11 11.61 21.97 -9.82
CA GLN A 11 11.31 21.08 -8.71
C GLN A 11 11.86 21.62 -7.38
N GLN A 12 13.08 22.13 -7.39
CA GLN A 12 13.72 22.74 -6.21
C GLN A 12 13.00 24.01 -5.78
N TYR A 13 12.56 24.84 -6.72
CA TYR A 13 11.74 26.02 -6.44
C TYR A 13 10.41 25.64 -5.78
N ARG A 14 9.68 24.67 -6.34
CA ARG A 14 8.42 24.17 -5.77
C ARG A 14 8.61 23.63 -4.36
N SER A 15 9.63 22.79 -4.15
CA SER A 15 9.98 22.26 -2.82
C SER A 15 10.30 23.37 -1.82
N THR A 16 11.02 24.39 -2.24
CA THR A 16 11.33 25.55 -1.38
C THR A 16 10.07 26.34 -1.03
N MET A 17 9.18 26.58 -2.00
CA MET A 17 7.91 27.24 -1.76
C MET A 17 6.99 26.44 -0.84
N GLU A 18 6.94 25.11 -0.99
CA GLU A 18 6.19 24.24 -0.07
C GLU A 18 6.77 24.26 1.35
N LYS A 19 8.10 24.26 1.50
CA LYS A 19 8.78 24.42 2.80
C LYS A 19 8.46 25.77 3.44
N MET A 20 8.45 26.85 2.67
CA MET A 20 8.08 28.18 3.15
C MET A 20 6.60 28.22 3.55
N TYR A 21 5.74 27.59 2.77
CA TYR A 21 4.31 27.48 3.07
C TYR A 21 4.07 26.68 4.36
N ASP A 22 4.74 25.53 4.53
CA ASP A 22 4.69 24.72 5.75
C ASP A 22 5.16 25.51 7.00
N LEU A 23 6.05 26.50 6.81
CA LEU A 23 6.53 27.37 7.90
C LEU A 23 5.55 28.51 8.23
N SER A 24 4.74 28.94 7.27
CA SER A 24 3.85 30.11 7.38
C SER A 24 2.41 29.78 7.75
N VAL A 25 1.96 28.53 7.57
CA VAL A 25 0.54 28.16 7.68
C VAL A 25 0.33 27.19 8.85
N THR A 26 -0.57 27.57 9.73
CA THR A 26 -1.00 26.78 10.90
C THR A 26 -2.01 25.67 10.54
N SER A 27 -2.63 25.73 9.36
CA SER A 27 -3.56 24.70 8.87
C SER A 27 -3.32 24.45 7.38
N GLU A 28 -2.98 23.23 7.02
CA GLU A 28 -2.88 22.84 5.61
C GLU A 28 -4.27 22.50 5.05
N PRO A 29 -4.66 23.09 3.92
CA PRO A 29 -5.97 22.84 3.33
C PRO A 29 -6.10 21.40 2.76
N ARG A 30 -4.98 20.69 2.61
CA ARG A 30 -4.97 19.35 1.97
C ARG A 30 -3.91 18.44 2.53
N ILE A 31 -4.34 17.29 3.07
CA ILE A 31 -3.43 16.19 3.46
C ILE A 31 -3.09 15.37 2.22
N LYS A 32 -1.80 15.30 1.88
CA LYS A 32 -1.26 14.54 0.74
C LYS A 32 -0.69 13.22 1.25
N ILE A 33 -1.18 12.08 0.74
CA ILE A 33 -0.84 10.75 1.24
C ILE A 33 -0.40 9.86 0.07
N GLY A 34 0.79 9.30 0.15
CA GLY A 34 1.23 8.22 -0.72
C GLY A 34 0.65 6.89 -0.24
N THR A 35 0.01 6.13 -1.13
CA THR A 35 -0.73 4.91 -0.80
C THR A 35 -0.32 3.74 -1.66
N LEU A 36 -0.55 2.52 -1.17
CA LEU A 36 -0.53 1.31 -1.96
C LEU A 36 -1.96 0.98 -2.39
N GLU A 37 -2.16 0.41 -3.58
CA GLU A 37 -3.49 -0.02 -4.06
C GLU A 37 -4.26 -0.81 -3.00
N SER A 38 -3.60 -1.77 -2.37
CA SER A 38 -4.19 -2.65 -1.36
C SER A 38 -4.59 -1.95 -0.05
N THR A 39 -4.16 -0.72 0.18
CA THR A 39 -4.47 0.05 1.39
C THR A 39 -5.59 1.05 1.20
N ASN A 40 -6.00 1.31 -0.04
CA ASN A 40 -6.98 2.35 -0.38
C ASN A 40 -8.31 2.19 0.36
N GLN A 41 -8.78 0.96 0.56
CA GLN A 41 -10.08 0.72 1.21
C GLN A 41 -10.09 1.16 2.68
N TRP A 42 -9.11 0.73 3.47
CA TRP A 42 -9.09 1.13 4.87
C TRP A 42 -8.69 2.61 5.03
N ILE A 43 -7.88 3.17 4.12
CA ILE A 43 -7.61 4.60 4.06
C ILE A 43 -8.89 5.38 3.78
N ALA A 44 -9.76 4.92 2.87
CA ALA A 44 -11.04 5.57 2.61
C ALA A 44 -11.94 5.61 3.87
N ASN A 45 -11.99 4.51 4.63
CA ASN A 45 -12.71 4.48 5.91
C ASN A 45 -12.09 5.42 6.96
N LEU A 46 -10.78 5.49 7.01
CA LEU A 46 -10.06 6.41 7.89
C LEU A 46 -10.32 7.87 7.51
N ILE A 47 -10.25 8.20 6.21
CA ILE A 47 -10.57 9.54 5.70
C ILE A 47 -12.02 9.91 6.07
N ARG A 48 -12.98 9.01 5.92
CA ARG A 48 -14.38 9.24 6.32
C ARG A 48 -14.49 9.61 7.80
N LYS A 49 -13.78 8.89 8.69
CA LYS A 49 -13.74 9.19 10.12
C LYS A 49 -13.10 10.56 10.38
N HIS A 50 -11.92 10.79 9.85
CA HIS A 50 -11.18 12.03 10.03
C HIS A 50 -11.94 13.26 9.47
N HIS A 51 -12.61 13.10 8.32
CA HIS A 51 -13.43 14.16 7.71
C HIS A 51 -14.65 14.53 8.58
N SER A 52 -15.17 13.60 9.40
CA SER A 52 -16.22 13.93 10.36
C SER A 52 -15.74 14.87 11.45
N ASP A 53 -14.47 14.76 11.85
CA ASP A 53 -13.84 15.63 12.86
C ASP A 53 -13.35 16.95 12.25
N TYR A 54 -12.97 16.93 10.96
CA TYR A 54 -12.42 18.07 10.19
C TYR A 54 -13.12 18.21 8.83
N PRO A 55 -14.37 18.75 8.77
CA PRO A 55 -15.18 18.80 7.54
C PRO A 55 -14.56 19.60 6.39
N GLU A 56 -13.75 20.62 6.69
CA GLU A 56 -13.07 21.46 5.69
C GLU A 56 -11.77 20.84 5.16
N GLN A 57 -11.32 19.73 5.78
CA GLN A 57 -10.06 19.10 5.40
C GLN A 57 -10.19 18.40 4.05
N GLN A 58 -9.30 18.72 3.13
CA GLN A 58 -9.18 18.05 1.84
C GLN A 58 -8.07 17.00 1.89
N TYR A 59 -8.18 15.98 1.02
CA TYR A 59 -7.22 14.88 0.91
C TYR A 59 -6.79 14.71 -0.53
N ARG A 60 -5.53 14.30 -0.73
CA ARG A 60 -5.02 13.90 -2.03
C ARG A 60 -4.20 12.63 -1.90
N LEU A 61 -4.63 11.58 -2.59
CA LEU A 61 -3.97 10.29 -2.61
C LEU A 61 -3.10 10.18 -3.85
N TYR A 62 -1.90 9.63 -3.66
CA TYR A 62 -0.95 9.32 -4.72
C TYR A 62 -0.63 7.83 -4.63
N GLU A 63 -0.85 7.09 -5.69
CA GLU A 63 -0.39 5.71 -5.74
C GLU A 63 1.14 5.69 -5.88
N ILE A 64 1.81 4.99 -4.98
CA ILE A 64 3.27 4.88 -4.93
C ILE A 64 3.64 3.41 -5.13
N HIS A 65 4.49 3.17 -6.12
CA HIS A 65 4.81 1.81 -6.56
C HIS A 65 6.08 1.25 -5.93
N ASP A 66 6.97 2.10 -5.40
CA ASP A 66 8.22 1.66 -4.80
C ASP A 66 8.69 2.54 -3.62
N LYS A 67 9.60 1.98 -2.83
CA LYS A 67 10.17 2.62 -1.65
C LYS A 67 10.99 3.86 -1.98
N HIS A 68 11.71 3.84 -3.10
CA HIS A 68 12.55 4.97 -3.51
C HIS A 68 11.69 6.19 -3.81
N GLN A 69 10.62 5.99 -4.56
CA GLN A 69 9.62 7.03 -4.83
C GLN A 69 9.02 7.58 -3.52
N SER A 70 8.70 6.71 -2.55
CA SER A 70 8.20 7.14 -1.24
C SER A 70 9.19 8.07 -0.52
N ILE A 71 10.47 7.70 -0.52
CA ILE A 71 11.53 8.49 0.09
C ILE A 71 11.65 9.85 -0.60
N GLU A 72 11.74 9.85 -1.92
CA GLU A 72 11.86 11.07 -2.71
C GLU A 72 10.69 12.03 -2.47
N GLN A 73 9.45 11.53 -2.52
CA GLN A 73 8.25 12.32 -2.31
C GLN A 73 8.18 12.92 -0.90
N LEU A 74 8.62 12.19 0.13
CA LEU A 74 8.68 12.67 1.51
C LEU A 74 9.78 13.73 1.70
N LEU A 75 10.99 13.48 1.18
CA LEU A 75 12.13 14.39 1.32
C LEU A 75 11.90 15.71 0.57
N ASN A 76 11.21 15.66 -0.56
CA ASN A 76 10.84 16.83 -1.35
C ASN A 76 9.56 17.53 -0.84
N PHE A 77 8.96 17.08 0.26
CA PHE A 77 7.73 17.63 0.86
C PHE A 77 6.51 17.56 -0.06
N ASN A 78 6.55 16.77 -1.12
CA ASN A 78 5.43 16.58 -2.06
C ASN A 78 4.24 15.86 -1.42
N ILE A 79 4.49 14.99 -0.45
CA ILE A 79 3.49 14.32 0.38
C ILE A 79 3.79 14.51 1.86
N HIS A 80 2.76 14.41 2.70
CA HIS A 80 2.88 14.47 4.15
C HIS A 80 3.19 13.11 4.74
N LEU A 81 2.50 12.08 4.22
CA LEU A 81 2.53 10.72 4.71
C LEU A 81 2.73 9.75 3.55
N ALA A 82 3.44 8.65 3.78
CA ALA A 82 3.56 7.53 2.84
C ALA A 82 3.24 6.22 3.54
N ILE A 83 2.34 5.42 2.97
CA ILE A 83 2.09 4.04 3.39
C ILE A 83 2.97 3.12 2.55
N THR A 84 3.76 2.27 3.21
CA THR A 84 4.69 1.35 2.53
C THR A 84 4.58 -0.06 3.09
N ASN A 85 4.95 -1.05 2.29
CA ASN A 85 5.00 -2.46 2.69
C ASN A 85 6.39 -2.90 3.18
N GLU A 86 7.31 -1.97 3.35
CA GLU A 86 8.62 -2.19 3.95
C GLU A 86 9.06 -0.94 4.74
N LYS A 87 9.88 -1.18 5.75
CA LYS A 87 10.41 -0.10 6.58
C LYS A 87 11.33 0.82 5.77
N ILE A 88 11.10 2.12 5.84
CA ILE A 88 12.04 3.12 5.35
C ILE A 88 13.09 3.37 6.43
N THR A 89 14.37 3.16 6.09
CA THR A 89 15.50 3.51 6.94
C THR A 89 16.20 4.73 6.33
N HIS A 90 15.95 5.90 6.91
CA HIS A 90 16.52 7.18 6.48
C HIS A 90 16.61 8.13 7.68
N GLU A 91 17.66 8.94 7.75
CA GLU A 91 17.90 9.86 8.90
C GLU A 91 16.76 10.88 9.11
N ASP A 92 16.15 11.39 8.03
CA ASP A 92 15.11 12.40 8.07
C ASP A 92 13.68 11.84 8.04
N ILE A 93 13.50 10.52 7.88
CA ILE A 93 12.17 9.91 7.80
C ILE A 93 11.90 9.10 9.08
N ARG A 94 10.73 9.29 9.64
CA ARG A 94 10.18 8.42 10.68
C ARG A 94 9.29 7.37 10.04
N SER A 95 9.57 6.10 10.37
CA SER A 95 8.81 4.94 9.89
C SER A 95 8.19 4.26 11.11
N ILE A 96 6.86 4.18 11.15
CA ILE A 96 6.09 3.59 12.25
C ILE A 96 5.39 2.34 11.71
N PRO A 97 5.55 1.17 12.33
CA PRO A 97 4.80 -0.01 11.95
C PRO A 97 3.32 0.19 12.27
N LEU A 98 2.43 -0.19 11.34
CA LEU A 98 0.99 -0.14 11.51
C LEU A 98 0.41 -1.52 11.84
N TYR A 99 0.64 -2.49 10.94
CA TYR A 99 0.13 -3.85 11.11
C TYR A 99 0.92 -4.85 10.27
N GLU A 100 0.69 -6.12 10.56
CA GLU A 100 1.18 -7.26 9.78
C GLU A 100 0.02 -7.88 9.01
N GLU A 101 0.22 -8.11 7.72
CA GLU A 101 -0.79 -8.60 6.80
C GLU A 101 -0.32 -9.88 6.14
N SER A 102 -1.21 -10.87 6.04
CA SER A 102 -0.96 -12.08 5.26
C SER A 102 -1.41 -11.91 3.82
N TYR A 103 -0.70 -12.56 2.90
CA TYR A 103 -1.19 -12.83 1.56
C TYR A 103 -2.05 -14.08 1.57
N ILE A 104 -3.02 -14.10 0.67
CA ILE A 104 -3.95 -15.20 0.45
C ILE A 104 -3.96 -15.59 -1.02
N LEU A 105 -4.35 -16.83 -1.29
CA LEU A 105 -4.66 -17.27 -2.65
C LEU A 105 -6.14 -17.07 -2.91
N LEU A 106 -6.47 -16.27 -3.92
CA LEU A 106 -7.82 -16.06 -4.40
C LEU A 106 -8.14 -17.12 -5.47
N ALA A 107 -9.29 -17.75 -5.34
CA ALA A 107 -9.75 -18.82 -6.21
C ALA A 107 -11.27 -18.75 -6.44
N PRO A 108 -11.81 -19.36 -7.50
CA PRO A 108 -13.24 -19.64 -7.60
C PRO A 108 -13.72 -20.51 -6.43
N LYS A 109 -14.94 -20.28 -5.95
CA LYS A 109 -15.53 -21.09 -4.88
C LYS A 109 -15.46 -22.57 -5.21
N GLU A 110 -15.29 -23.36 -4.16
CA GLU A 110 -15.25 -24.83 -4.22
C GLU A 110 -14.04 -25.43 -4.95
N THR A 111 -13.08 -24.61 -5.41
CA THR A 111 -11.86 -25.11 -6.06
C THR A 111 -11.03 -25.99 -5.11
N PHE A 112 -10.87 -25.53 -3.87
CA PHE A 112 -10.10 -26.20 -2.83
C PHE A 112 -11.03 -26.67 -1.70
N LYS A 113 -11.98 -27.57 -2.03
CA LYS A 113 -12.95 -28.12 -1.06
C LYS A 113 -12.23 -28.72 0.15
N ASN A 114 -12.71 -28.38 1.35
CA ASN A 114 -12.19 -28.90 2.61
C ASN A 114 -10.73 -28.55 2.93
N GLN A 115 -10.10 -27.63 2.19
CA GLN A 115 -8.75 -27.16 2.46
C GLN A 115 -8.81 -25.73 2.99
N ASN A 116 -8.22 -25.50 4.17
CA ASN A 116 -8.04 -24.15 4.73
C ASN A 116 -6.73 -23.51 4.26
N TRP A 117 -5.79 -24.33 3.79
CA TRP A 117 -4.45 -23.96 3.38
C TRP A 117 -4.12 -24.57 2.03
N VAL A 118 -3.37 -23.85 1.23
CA VAL A 118 -2.89 -24.32 -0.06
C VAL A 118 -1.39 -24.10 -0.19
N ASP A 119 -0.72 -25.02 -0.87
CA ASP A 119 0.59 -24.78 -1.44
C ASP A 119 0.40 -24.18 -2.83
N VAL A 120 1.22 -23.21 -3.16
CA VAL A 120 1.12 -22.49 -4.45
C VAL A 120 1.99 -23.13 -5.54
N GLU A 121 2.73 -24.18 -5.22
CA GLU A 121 3.53 -24.93 -6.17
C GLU A 121 2.65 -25.56 -7.25
N ASN A 122 3.08 -25.48 -8.50
CA ASN A 122 2.38 -26.01 -9.69
C ASN A 122 0.99 -25.40 -10.00
N LEU A 123 0.53 -24.41 -9.25
CA LEU A 123 -0.72 -23.73 -9.57
C LEU A 123 -0.50 -22.70 -10.69
N PRO A 124 -1.49 -22.52 -11.61
CA PRO A 124 -1.46 -21.41 -12.57
C PRO A 124 -1.69 -20.08 -11.83
N LEU A 125 -0.66 -19.27 -11.72
CA LEU A 125 -0.68 -18.06 -10.90
C LEU A 125 -0.85 -16.79 -11.75
N ILE A 126 -1.64 -15.88 -11.23
CA ILE A 126 -1.78 -14.50 -11.69
C ILE A 126 -1.02 -13.64 -10.68
N LEU A 127 0.07 -13.02 -11.12
CA LEU A 127 1.00 -12.31 -10.24
C LEU A 127 1.15 -10.84 -10.66
N PRO A 128 1.60 -9.97 -9.74
CA PRO A 128 2.01 -8.62 -10.09
C PRO A 128 3.19 -8.61 -11.06
N ASN A 129 3.32 -7.54 -11.85
CA ASN A 129 4.45 -7.32 -12.75
C ASN A 129 5.79 -7.33 -12.00
N LYS A 130 6.86 -7.77 -12.68
CA LYS A 130 8.20 -8.00 -12.09
C LYS A 130 8.82 -6.78 -11.40
N ASN A 131 8.43 -5.56 -11.81
CA ASN A 131 8.99 -4.32 -11.26
C ASN A 131 8.27 -3.86 -9.97
N SER A 132 7.15 -4.50 -9.58
CA SER A 132 6.42 -4.10 -8.38
C SER A 132 7.10 -4.61 -7.10
N GLN A 133 6.98 -3.84 -6.00
CA GLN A 133 7.45 -4.27 -4.67
C GLN A 133 6.77 -5.56 -4.20
N VAL A 134 5.49 -5.71 -4.52
CA VAL A 134 4.73 -6.91 -4.17
C VAL A 134 5.35 -8.12 -4.87
N ARG A 135 5.67 -8.01 -6.17
CA ARG A 135 6.29 -9.12 -6.92
C ARG A 135 7.66 -9.49 -6.36
N LYS A 136 8.50 -8.53 -6.03
CA LYS A 136 9.80 -8.81 -5.39
C LYS A 136 9.62 -9.62 -4.11
N HIS A 137 8.64 -9.27 -3.28
CA HIS A 137 8.35 -9.99 -2.05
C HIS A 137 7.85 -11.42 -2.31
N LEU A 138 7.04 -11.62 -3.35
CA LEU A 138 6.60 -12.96 -3.80
C LEU A 138 7.76 -13.77 -4.36
N ASP A 139 8.61 -13.17 -5.19
CA ASP A 139 9.78 -13.84 -5.77
C ASP A 139 10.78 -14.26 -4.67
N ASP A 140 10.98 -13.44 -3.64
CA ASP A 140 11.79 -13.80 -2.47
C ASP A 140 11.20 -15.01 -1.71
N TYR A 141 9.88 -15.08 -1.60
CA TYR A 141 9.20 -16.24 -1.02
C TYR A 141 9.39 -17.50 -1.86
N PHE A 142 9.20 -17.41 -3.18
CA PHE A 142 9.39 -18.53 -4.10
C PHE A 142 10.84 -19.02 -4.11
N ASN A 143 11.80 -18.09 -4.18
CA ASN A 143 13.24 -18.39 -4.19
C ASN A 143 13.68 -19.11 -2.91
N ARG A 144 13.25 -18.64 -1.73
CA ARG A 144 13.58 -19.30 -0.45
C ARG A 144 13.06 -20.72 -0.34
N ARG A 145 12.09 -21.08 -1.15
CA ARG A 145 11.46 -22.41 -1.17
C ARG A 145 11.84 -23.24 -2.37
N ASN A 146 12.68 -22.75 -3.26
CA ASN A 146 13.00 -23.36 -4.54
C ASN A 146 11.76 -23.63 -5.42
N ILE A 147 10.68 -22.84 -5.27
CA ILE A 147 9.48 -22.91 -6.10
C ILE A 147 9.72 -22.13 -7.39
N ARG A 148 9.41 -22.74 -8.53
CA ARG A 148 9.30 -22.06 -9.80
C ARG A 148 7.81 -21.76 -10.06
N PRO A 149 7.34 -20.51 -9.90
CA PRO A 149 5.93 -20.22 -10.09
C PRO A 149 5.52 -20.40 -11.54
N ASN A 150 4.38 -21.07 -11.76
CA ASN A 150 3.74 -21.16 -13.07
C ASN A 150 2.90 -19.90 -13.30
N VAL A 151 3.52 -18.86 -13.86
CA VAL A 151 2.86 -17.56 -14.07
C VAL A 151 2.12 -17.57 -15.41
N VAL A 152 0.80 -17.52 -15.37
CA VAL A 152 -0.06 -17.50 -16.58
C VAL A 152 -0.46 -16.09 -16.98
N VAL A 153 -0.55 -15.13 -16.02
CA VAL A 153 -0.83 -13.72 -16.27
C VAL A 153 0.03 -12.86 -15.35
N GLU A 154 0.59 -11.79 -15.88
CA GLU A 154 1.17 -10.70 -15.11
C GLU A 154 0.30 -9.45 -15.26
N THR A 155 0.01 -8.74 -14.17
CA THR A 155 -0.83 -7.53 -14.16
C THR A 155 -0.36 -6.53 -13.12
N ASP A 156 -0.61 -5.23 -13.36
CA ASP A 156 -0.20 -4.17 -12.44
C ASP A 156 -1.19 -3.97 -11.28
N ARG A 157 -2.44 -4.46 -11.43
CA ARG A 157 -3.51 -4.19 -10.49
C ARG A 157 -4.13 -5.46 -9.91
N PHE A 158 -4.41 -5.44 -8.61
CA PHE A 158 -5.14 -6.51 -7.96
C PHE A 158 -6.58 -6.63 -8.47
N GLU A 159 -7.22 -5.50 -8.83
CA GLU A 159 -8.55 -5.50 -9.44
C GLU A 159 -8.58 -6.33 -10.73
N SER A 160 -7.60 -6.15 -11.60
CA SER A 160 -7.47 -6.93 -12.83
C SER A 160 -7.20 -8.41 -12.52
N ALA A 161 -6.36 -8.70 -11.53
CA ALA A 161 -6.09 -10.07 -11.10
C ALA A 161 -7.37 -10.78 -10.63
N VAL A 162 -8.23 -10.10 -9.87
CA VAL A 162 -9.55 -10.61 -9.46
C VAL A 162 -10.43 -10.95 -10.66
N GLY A 163 -10.45 -10.07 -11.68
CA GLY A 163 -11.20 -10.32 -12.93
C GLY A 163 -10.72 -11.57 -13.65
N PHE A 164 -9.41 -11.81 -13.74
CA PHE A 164 -8.85 -13.01 -14.37
C PHE A 164 -9.16 -14.29 -13.58
N VAL A 165 -9.17 -14.22 -12.24
CA VAL A 165 -9.62 -15.35 -11.40
C VAL A 165 -11.09 -15.68 -11.65
N HIS A 166 -11.95 -14.67 -11.78
CA HIS A 166 -13.36 -14.85 -12.12
C HIS A 166 -13.57 -15.60 -13.44
N LEU A 167 -12.70 -15.36 -14.41
CA LEU A 167 -12.74 -16.01 -15.72
C LEU A 167 -12.07 -17.40 -15.73
N GLY A 168 -11.54 -17.86 -14.57
CA GLY A 168 -10.93 -19.17 -14.44
C GLY A 168 -9.55 -19.30 -15.07
N LEU A 169 -8.86 -18.18 -15.35
CA LEU A 169 -7.52 -18.20 -15.98
C LEU A 169 -6.41 -18.63 -15.03
N GLY A 170 -6.65 -18.62 -13.72
CA GLY A 170 -5.67 -19.00 -12.71
C GLY A 170 -6.06 -18.49 -11.33
N TYR A 171 -5.10 -18.48 -10.41
CA TYR A 171 -5.26 -18.08 -9.02
C TYR A 171 -4.40 -16.86 -8.71
N ALA A 172 -4.93 -15.87 -7.99
CA ALA A 172 -4.19 -14.67 -7.67
C ALA A 172 -3.69 -14.69 -6.22
N ILE A 173 -2.43 -14.29 -6.02
CA ILE A 173 -1.90 -14.02 -4.68
C ILE A 173 -2.11 -12.55 -4.37
N ILE A 174 -2.98 -12.25 -3.40
CA ILE A 174 -3.37 -10.89 -3.03
C ILE A 174 -3.27 -10.67 -1.52
N PRO A 175 -3.12 -9.42 -1.04
CA PRO A 175 -3.21 -9.11 0.37
C PRO A 175 -4.60 -9.40 0.94
N ARG A 176 -4.66 -9.94 2.16
CA ARG A 176 -5.94 -10.32 2.79
C ARG A 176 -6.89 -9.13 2.98
N PHE A 177 -6.35 -7.96 3.36
CA PHE A 177 -7.17 -6.76 3.51
C PHE A 177 -7.79 -6.31 2.19
N TYR A 178 -7.09 -6.51 1.07
CA TYR A 178 -7.65 -6.20 -0.24
C TYR A 178 -8.87 -7.07 -0.56
N TYR A 179 -8.83 -8.37 -0.21
CA TYR A 179 -9.97 -9.26 -0.40
C TYR A 179 -11.23 -8.81 0.34
N GLN A 180 -11.08 -8.21 1.52
CA GLN A 180 -12.21 -7.71 2.30
C GLN A 180 -12.90 -6.49 1.67
N SER A 181 -12.26 -5.84 0.70
CA SER A 181 -12.75 -4.63 0.06
C SER A 181 -13.76 -4.90 -1.08
N PHE A 182 -13.87 -6.13 -1.54
CA PHE A 182 -14.82 -6.46 -2.60
C PHE A 182 -15.71 -7.64 -2.22
N HIS A 183 -16.99 -7.50 -2.56
CA HIS A 183 -17.98 -8.53 -2.35
C HIS A 183 -18.10 -9.37 -3.61
N THR A 184 -17.46 -10.54 -3.63
CA THR A 184 -17.62 -11.49 -4.73
C THR A 184 -18.32 -12.74 -4.23
N SER A 185 -19.54 -12.96 -4.69
CA SER A 185 -20.30 -14.16 -4.30
C SER A 185 -19.67 -15.47 -4.79
N ASN A 186 -18.81 -15.41 -5.82
CA ASN A 186 -18.28 -16.59 -6.52
C ASN A 186 -16.78 -16.86 -6.29
N LEU A 187 -16.10 -16.05 -5.48
CA LEU A 187 -14.70 -16.26 -5.12
C LEU A 187 -14.57 -16.63 -3.64
N GLU A 188 -13.54 -17.39 -3.34
CA GLU A 188 -13.09 -17.68 -1.99
C GLU A 188 -11.59 -17.42 -1.86
N TYR A 189 -11.10 -17.27 -0.64
CA TYR A 189 -9.67 -17.24 -0.40
C TYR A 189 -9.22 -18.46 0.39
N LYS A 190 -7.97 -18.82 0.19
CA LYS A 190 -7.26 -19.83 0.99
C LYS A 190 -5.98 -19.24 1.57
N LYS A 191 -5.64 -19.64 2.77
CA LYS A 191 -4.35 -19.28 3.37
C LYS A 191 -3.23 -19.97 2.64
N ILE A 192 -2.12 -19.29 2.42
CA ILE A 192 -0.93 -19.85 1.78
C ILE A 192 -0.05 -20.50 2.85
N ARG A 193 0.46 -21.69 2.59
CA ARG A 193 1.34 -22.41 3.51
C ARG A 193 2.72 -22.64 2.89
N PRO A 194 3.81 -22.32 3.62
CA PRO A 194 3.85 -21.56 4.87
C PRO A 194 3.35 -20.12 4.69
N ASN A 195 3.06 -19.47 5.82
CA ASN A 195 2.52 -18.12 5.81
C ASN A 195 3.43 -17.15 5.03
N LEU A 196 2.80 -16.40 4.15
CA LEU A 196 3.41 -15.31 3.40
C LEU A 196 2.78 -14.00 3.89
N GLY A 197 3.57 -13.16 4.56
CA GLY A 197 3.10 -11.92 5.14
C GLY A 197 4.02 -10.74 4.85
N ARG A 198 3.51 -9.56 5.12
CA ARG A 198 4.24 -8.29 5.03
C ARG A 198 3.87 -7.38 6.19
N LYS A 199 4.75 -6.44 6.53
CA LYS A 199 4.45 -5.36 7.48
C LYS A 199 4.15 -4.08 6.72
N ILE A 200 3.10 -3.40 7.17
CA ILE A 200 2.73 -2.08 6.62
C ILE A 200 3.20 -1.02 7.58
N TYR A 201 3.72 0.07 7.02
CA TYR A 201 4.29 1.20 7.74
C TYR A 201 3.64 2.50 7.28
N ILE A 202 3.53 3.46 8.21
CA ILE A 202 3.30 4.85 7.90
C ILE A 202 4.60 5.62 8.08
N ASN A 203 4.92 6.47 7.11
CA ASN A 203 6.17 7.20 7.08
C ASN A 203 5.90 8.68 6.89
N TYR A 204 6.71 9.52 7.55
CA TYR A 204 6.68 10.98 7.40
C TYR A 204 8.04 11.61 7.66
N HIS A 205 8.23 12.81 7.14
CA HIS A 205 9.47 13.56 7.32
C HIS A 205 9.57 14.13 8.74
N LYS A 206 10.66 13.83 9.48
CA LYS A 206 10.83 14.19 10.91
C LYS A 206 10.88 15.70 11.14
N LYS A 207 11.49 16.45 10.21
CA LYS A 207 11.72 17.89 10.34
C LYS A 207 10.61 18.73 9.75
N ARG A 208 9.65 18.12 9.05
CA ARG A 208 8.48 18.83 8.53
C ARG A 208 7.56 19.20 9.69
N LYS A 209 7.16 20.46 9.75
CA LYS A 209 6.16 20.92 10.71
C LYS A 209 4.77 20.53 10.18
N HIS A 210 4.25 19.43 10.68
CA HIS A 210 2.91 18.98 10.33
C HIS A 210 1.84 19.72 11.11
N SER A 211 0.68 19.95 10.51
CA SER A 211 -0.49 20.50 11.18
C SER A 211 -1.08 19.50 12.19
N GLU A 212 -1.94 19.99 13.08
CA GLU A 212 -2.67 19.18 14.05
C GLU A 212 -3.49 18.10 13.32
N GLN A 213 -4.14 18.44 12.20
CA GLN A 213 -4.94 17.52 11.41
C GLN A 213 -4.10 16.34 10.87
N VAL A 214 -2.86 16.58 10.43
CA VAL A 214 -1.94 15.51 9.98
C VAL A 214 -1.56 14.62 11.16
N HIS A 215 -1.26 15.19 12.33
CA HIS A 215 -0.94 14.40 13.53
C HIS A 215 -2.13 13.54 13.99
N THR A 216 -3.32 14.13 14.01
CA THR A 216 -4.56 13.41 14.34
C THR A 216 -4.82 12.28 13.34
N PHE A 217 -4.59 12.53 12.03
CA PHE A 217 -4.73 11.47 11.02
C PHE A 217 -3.79 10.30 11.26
N VAL A 218 -2.52 10.55 11.62
CA VAL A 218 -1.55 9.49 11.96
C VAL A 218 -2.01 8.69 13.18
N GLN A 219 -2.48 9.37 14.23
CA GLN A 219 -2.97 8.70 15.44
C GLN A 219 -4.21 7.86 15.14
N GLN A 220 -5.19 8.43 14.45
CA GLN A 220 -6.40 7.70 14.05
C GLN A 220 -6.10 6.50 13.13
N CYS A 221 -5.05 6.59 12.32
CA CYS A 221 -4.58 5.47 11.50
C CYS A 221 -4.13 4.28 12.38
N GLN A 222 -3.36 4.55 13.43
CA GLN A 222 -2.90 3.53 14.36
C GLN A 222 -4.07 2.91 15.15
N ASP A 223 -4.95 3.75 15.69
CA ASP A 223 -6.11 3.31 16.49
C ASP A 223 -7.10 2.49 15.66
N TYR A 224 -7.38 2.94 14.43
CA TYR A 224 -8.30 2.24 13.52
C TYR A 224 -7.80 0.85 13.17
N LEU A 225 -6.50 0.74 12.83
CA LEU A 225 -5.91 -0.54 12.45
C LEU A 225 -5.75 -1.48 13.64
N TYR A 226 -5.47 -0.96 14.84
CA TYR A 226 -5.46 -1.77 16.07
C TYR A 226 -6.83 -2.40 16.32
N GLY A 227 -7.91 -1.61 16.28
CA GLY A 227 -9.27 -2.13 16.45
C GLY A 227 -9.71 -3.10 15.34
N LEU A 228 -9.22 -2.90 14.11
CA LEU A 228 -9.52 -3.81 12.98
C LEU A 228 -8.83 -5.18 13.15
N LEU A 229 -7.62 -5.21 13.71
CA LEU A 229 -6.87 -6.45 13.96
C LEU A 229 -7.45 -7.27 15.11
N GLU A 230 -8.01 -6.63 16.13
CA GLU A 230 -8.70 -7.33 17.23
C GLU A 230 -10.02 -7.99 16.78
N ALA A 231 -10.62 -7.48 15.70
CA ALA A 231 -11.86 -8.00 15.12
C ALA A 231 -11.67 -9.12 14.06
N LEU A 232 -10.41 -9.47 13.71
CA LEU A 232 -10.04 -10.48 12.68
C LEU A 232 -9.52 -11.78 13.28
#